data_41f91dedd6026810c0adf26162243c1a
#
_entry.id   41f91dedd6026810c0adf26162243c1a
#
_cell.length_a   1.000
_cell.length_b   1.000
_cell.length_c   1.000
_cell.angle_alpha   90.00
_cell.angle_beta   90.00
_cell.angle_gamma   90.00
#
_symmetry.space_group_name_H-M   'P 1'
#
loop_
_entity.id
_entity.type
_entity.pdbx_description
1 polymer ?
#
loop_
_entity_poly.entity_id
_entity_poly.type
_entity_poly.pdbx_seq_one_letter_code
_entity_poly.pdbx_strand_id
1 'polypeptide(L)'
;MHRFLLHIPGPRPAFYLVAEHLWGTRCNVDSDGDSRSAADDQWTELTLILRADNTQRLDIDPLSRTPLVLAICSRQAELGHRAAQFLQAHCGGTLERQTER
;
A
#
# COMPACT_ATOMS: atom_id res chain seq x y z
N MET A 1 6.93 -14.00 1.08
CA MET A 1 6.30 -12.68 0.91
C MET A 1 4.98 -12.66 1.66
N HIS A 2 4.72 -11.60 2.38
CA HIS A 2 3.47 -11.43 3.12
C HIS A 2 2.49 -10.64 2.28
N ARG A 3 1.26 -11.11 2.20
CA ARG A 3 0.25 -10.56 1.30
C ARG A 3 -1.06 -10.36 2.04
N PHE A 4 -1.65 -9.18 1.84
CA PHE A 4 -2.97 -8.82 2.36
C PHE A 4 -3.85 -8.38 1.20
N LEU A 5 -5.14 -8.71 1.26
CA LEU A 5 -6.11 -8.23 0.28
C LEU A 5 -7.05 -7.25 0.97
N LEU A 6 -7.23 -6.08 0.35
CA LEU A 6 -8.19 -5.09 0.79
C LEU A 6 -9.33 -5.06 -0.22
N HIS A 7 -10.50 -5.55 0.20
CA HIS A 7 -11.69 -5.68 -0.65
C HIS A 7 -12.55 -4.44 -0.57
N ILE A 8 -12.87 -3.88 -1.73
CA ILE A 8 -13.82 -2.78 -1.90
C ILE A 8 -13.45 -1.57 -1.05
N PRO A 9 -12.22 -1.06 -1.15
CA PRO A 9 -11.85 0.17 -0.45
C PRO A 9 -12.50 1.38 -1.11
N GLY A 10 -12.77 2.43 -0.33
CA GLY A 10 -13.14 3.73 -0.85
C GLY A 10 -11.91 4.49 -1.38
N PRO A 11 -12.02 5.82 -1.57
CA PRO A 11 -10.89 6.64 -2.02
C PRO A 11 -9.65 6.41 -1.15
N ARG A 12 -8.49 6.28 -1.80
CA ARG A 12 -7.23 6.00 -1.11
C ARG A 12 -6.61 7.27 -0.57
N PRO A 13 -5.78 7.21 0.48
CA PRO A 13 -4.99 8.38 0.89
C PRO A 13 -3.98 8.71 -0.22
N ALA A 14 -3.52 9.95 -0.28
CA ALA A 14 -2.42 10.31 -1.16
C ALA A 14 -1.24 9.36 -0.91
N PHE A 15 -0.56 8.94 -1.97
CA PHE A 15 0.45 7.86 -1.87
C PHE A 15 1.59 8.21 -0.89
N TYR A 16 1.98 9.48 -0.82
CA TYR A 16 3.07 9.89 0.08
C TYR A 16 2.68 9.74 1.57
N LEU A 17 1.37 9.77 1.88
CA LEU A 17 0.90 9.55 3.25
C LEU A 17 1.13 8.11 3.70
N VAL A 18 1.08 7.16 2.77
CA VAL A 18 1.43 5.76 3.06
C VAL A 18 2.90 5.67 3.45
N ALA A 19 3.79 6.31 2.67
CA ALA A 19 5.21 6.33 2.97
C ALA A 19 5.50 6.98 4.32
N GLU A 20 4.88 8.11 4.60
CA GLU A 20 5.06 8.82 5.87
C GLU A 20 4.57 8.00 7.06
N HIS A 21 3.48 7.26 6.89
CA HIS A 21 2.99 6.37 7.93
C HIS A 21 4.00 5.26 8.25
N LEU A 22 4.65 4.71 7.22
CA LEU A 22 5.57 3.59 7.39
C LEU A 22 6.93 4.04 7.94
N TRP A 23 7.46 5.17 7.47
CA TRP A 23 8.84 5.56 7.74
C TRP A 23 9.00 6.97 8.31
N GLY A 24 7.89 7.66 8.56
CA GLY A 24 7.92 8.99 9.16
C GLY A 24 7.94 10.10 8.13
N THR A 25 7.67 11.32 8.61
CA THR A 25 7.68 12.53 7.80
C THR A 25 9.07 12.76 7.22
N ARG A 26 9.15 13.19 5.96
CA ARG A 26 10.40 13.47 5.25
C ARG A 26 11.23 12.21 4.97
N CYS A 27 10.63 11.04 4.99
CA CYS A 27 11.33 9.83 4.58
C CYS A 27 11.77 9.94 3.12
N ASN A 28 12.94 9.37 2.83
CA ASN A 28 13.50 9.38 1.48
C ASN A 28 13.15 8.07 0.78
N VAL A 29 12.17 8.11 -0.10
CA VAL A 29 11.65 6.93 -0.77
C VAL A 29 11.64 7.12 -2.29
N ASP A 30 11.76 5.99 -3.00
CA ASP A 30 11.38 5.90 -4.41
C ASP A 30 9.92 5.46 -4.45
N SER A 31 9.14 6.10 -5.30
CA SER A 31 7.74 5.74 -5.49
C SER A 31 7.44 5.57 -6.97
N ASP A 32 6.59 4.59 -7.27
CA ASP A 32 6.09 4.34 -8.62
C ASP A 32 4.64 3.88 -8.50
N GLY A 33 3.83 4.16 -9.52
CA GLY A 33 2.43 3.76 -9.51
C GLY A 33 1.63 4.50 -10.55
N ASP A 34 0.31 4.45 -10.38
CA ASP A 34 -0.63 5.04 -11.34
C ASP A 34 -1.30 6.34 -10.84
N SER A 35 -0.79 6.94 -9.78
CA SER A 35 -1.25 8.26 -9.33
C SER A 35 -1.03 9.31 -10.42
N ARG A 36 -2.05 10.08 -10.70
CA ARG A 36 -1.98 11.16 -11.71
C ARG A 36 -1.45 12.46 -11.14
N SER A 37 -1.53 12.61 -9.83
CA SER A 37 -1.02 13.78 -9.10
C SER A 37 -0.73 13.36 -7.67
N ALA A 38 -0.07 14.24 -6.90
CA ALA A 38 0.22 13.96 -5.50
C ALA A 38 -1.05 13.78 -4.67
N ALA A 39 -2.14 14.47 -5.02
CA ALA A 39 -3.40 14.41 -4.28
C ALA A 39 -4.37 13.36 -4.83
N ASP A 40 -3.97 12.57 -5.84
CA ASP A 40 -4.84 11.55 -6.43
C ASP A 40 -5.26 10.53 -5.39
N ASP A 41 -6.56 10.34 -5.21
CA ASP A 41 -7.16 9.36 -4.30
C ASP A 41 -7.76 8.15 -5.03
N GLN A 42 -7.53 8.04 -6.33
CA GLN A 42 -8.05 6.96 -7.17
C GLN A 42 -6.97 5.99 -7.66
N TRP A 43 -5.72 6.15 -7.20
CA TRP A 43 -4.63 5.26 -7.59
C TRP A 43 -4.94 3.82 -7.16
N THR A 44 -4.47 2.86 -7.95
CA THR A 44 -4.65 1.43 -7.68
C THR A 44 -3.34 0.67 -7.65
N GLU A 45 -2.24 1.31 -8.08
CA GLU A 45 -0.91 0.73 -8.07
C GLU A 45 0.05 1.65 -7.34
N LEU A 46 0.88 1.07 -6.48
CA LEU A 46 1.87 1.82 -5.74
C LEU A 46 3.01 0.90 -5.31
N THR A 47 4.24 1.29 -5.66
CA THR A 47 5.45 0.69 -5.12
C THR A 47 6.20 1.75 -4.33
N LEU A 48 6.59 1.43 -3.11
CA LEU A 48 7.40 2.30 -2.25
C LEU A 48 8.64 1.53 -1.82
N ILE A 49 9.80 2.16 -1.97
CA ILE A 49 11.10 1.58 -1.57
C ILE A 49 11.86 2.62 -0.77
N LEU A 50 12.25 2.26 0.47
CA LEU A 50 13.06 3.15 1.30
C LEU A 50 14.49 3.18 0.75
N ARG A 51 15.00 4.38 0.40
CA ARG A 51 16.32 4.49 -0.23
C ARG A 51 17.45 4.07 0.68
N ALA A 52 17.33 4.34 1.96
CA ALA A 52 18.36 3.98 2.93
C ALA A 52 18.46 2.46 3.16
N ASP A 53 17.35 1.73 2.92
CA ASP A 53 17.29 0.28 3.10
C ASP A 53 16.30 -0.31 2.12
N ASN A 54 16.78 -0.78 0.99
CA ASN A 54 15.92 -1.29 -0.09
C ASN A 54 15.25 -2.64 0.22
N THR A 55 15.53 -3.25 1.38
CA THR A 55 14.74 -4.38 1.86
C THR A 55 13.38 -3.93 2.37
N GLN A 56 13.23 -2.65 2.69
CA GLN A 56 11.97 -2.02 3.07
C GLN A 56 11.22 -1.63 1.81
N ARG A 57 10.42 -2.55 1.29
CA ARG A 57 9.67 -2.38 0.06
C ARG A 57 8.22 -2.80 0.24
N LEU A 58 7.32 -1.98 -0.28
CA LEU A 58 5.90 -2.23 -0.32
C LEU A 58 5.42 -2.19 -1.77
N ASP A 59 4.64 -3.20 -2.17
CA ASP A 59 3.98 -3.24 -3.47
C ASP A 59 2.48 -3.36 -3.27
N ILE A 60 1.71 -2.49 -3.92
CA ILE A 60 0.26 -2.53 -3.94
C ILE A 60 -0.17 -2.60 -5.39
N ASP A 61 -0.96 -3.63 -5.73
CA ASP A 61 -1.44 -3.86 -7.09
C ASP A 61 -2.92 -4.20 -7.08
N PRO A 62 -3.67 -3.84 -8.13
CA PRO A 62 -5.07 -4.25 -8.20
C PRO A 62 -5.15 -5.72 -8.62
N LEU A 63 -5.74 -6.53 -7.76
CA LEU A 63 -6.08 -7.90 -8.08
C LEU A 63 -7.34 -7.95 -8.95
N SER A 64 -8.26 -7.03 -8.70
CA SER A 64 -9.48 -6.79 -9.45
C SER A 64 -9.78 -5.31 -9.41
N ARG A 65 -10.38 -4.77 -10.48
CA ARG A 65 -10.77 -3.36 -10.54
C ARG A 65 -12.28 -3.15 -10.37
N THR A 66 -13.08 -4.18 -10.62
CA THR A 66 -14.56 -4.11 -10.54
C THR A 66 -15.11 -5.43 -10.01
N PRO A 67 -15.33 -5.56 -8.70
CA PRO A 67 -15.03 -4.61 -7.64
C PRO A 67 -13.53 -4.44 -7.41
N LEU A 68 -13.14 -3.32 -6.84
CA LEU A 68 -11.73 -3.08 -6.55
C LEU A 68 -11.25 -3.98 -5.41
N VAL A 69 -10.15 -4.69 -5.64
CA VAL A 69 -9.44 -5.46 -4.63
C VAL A 69 -7.96 -5.14 -4.77
N LEU A 70 -7.35 -4.62 -3.71
CA LEU A 70 -5.92 -4.30 -3.70
C LEU A 70 -5.14 -5.40 -3.01
N ALA A 71 -4.08 -5.87 -3.66
CA ALA A 71 -3.11 -6.78 -3.07
C ALA A 71 -1.96 -5.96 -2.51
N ILE A 72 -1.73 -6.07 -1.22
CA ILE A 72 -0.69 -5.33 -0.48
C ILE A 72 0.37 -6.34 -0.08
N CYS A 73 1.56 -6.21 -0.64
CA CYS A 73 2.62 -7.22 -0.52
C CYS A 73 3.90 -6.61 0.01
N SER A 74 4.58 -7.34 0.88
CA SER A 74 5.93 -7.00 1.34
C SER A 74 6.66 -8.25 1.81
N ARG A 75 8.00 -8.25 1.68
CA ARG A 75 8.84 -9.28 2.30
C ARG A 75 8.94 -9.07 3.80
N GLN A 76 8.72 -7.84 4.26
CA GLN A 76 8.70 -7.50 5.68
C GLN A 76 7.27 -7.63 6.19
N ALA A 77 7.02 -8.63 7.04
CA ALA A 77 5.67 -8.91 7.54
C ALA A 77 5.05 -7.71 8.22
N GLU A 78 5.80 -7.04 9.08
CA GLU A 78 5.31 -5.90 9.83
C GLU A 78 5.02 -4.71 8.92
N LEU A 79 5.86 -4.47 7.92
CA LEU A 79 5.67 -3.38 6.96
C LEU A 79 4.36 -3.57 6.19
N GLY A 80 4.15 -4.77 5.65
CA GLY A 80 2.92 -5.11 4.94
C GLY A 80 1.69 -4.97 5.82
N HIS A 81 1.76 -5.43 7.04
CA HIS A 81 0.66 -5.37 8.00
C HIS A 81 0.31 -3.91 8.36
N ARG A 82 1.32 -3.09 8.63
CA ARG A 82 1.11 -1.67 8.96
C ARG A 82 0.50 -0.91 7.79
N ALA A 83 0.96 -1.18 6.57
CA ALA A 83 0.39 -0.56 5.37
C ALA A 83 -1.06 -0.98 5.17
N ALA A 84 -1.35 -2.27 5.32
CA ALA A 84 -2.70 -2.81 5.16
C ALA A 84 -3.67 -2.20 6.18
N GLN A 85 -3.25 -2.11 7.44
CA GLN A 85 -4.07 -1.51 8.50
C GLN A 85 -4.31 -0.02 8.26
N PHE A 86 -3.28 0.70 7.83
CA PHE A 86 -3.40 2.13 7.52
C PHE A 86 -4.40 2.37 6.39
N LEU A 87 -4.30 1.59 5.32
CA LEU A 87 -5.22 1.71 4.19
C LEU A 87 -6.64 1.37 4.59
N GLN A 88 -6.84 0.29 5.33
CA GLN A 88 -8.18 -0.07 5.80
C GLN A 88 -8.79 1.02 6.68
N ALA A 89 -8.01 1.58 7.60
CA ALA A 89 -8.47 2.66 8.47
C ALA A 89 -8.85 3.92 7.68
N HIS A 90 -8.14 4.19 6.59
CA HIS A 90 -8.33 5.40 5.78
C HIS A 90 -9.47 5.27 4.77
N CYS A 91 -9.55 4.16 4.07
CA CYS A 91 -10.50 4.00 2.96
C CYS A 91 -11.56 2.92 3.19
N GLY A 92 -11.55 2.27 4.33
CA GLY A 92 -12.53 1.23 4.62
C GLY A 92 -12.27 -0.04 3.83
N GLY A 93 -13.31 -0.84 3.67
CA GLY A 93 -13.20 -2.14 3.01
C GLY A 93 -12.92 -3.25 4.00
N THR A 94 -12.81 -4.46 3.47
CA THR A 94 -12.57 -5.67 4.27
C THR A 94 -11.14 -6.16 4.02
N LEU A 95 -10.37 -6.30 5.09
CA LEU A 95 -8.99 -6.75 5.03
C LEU A 95 -8.91 -8.26 5.26
N GLU A 96 -8.20 -8.92 4.35
CA GLU A 96 -7.96 -10.37 4.41
C GLU A 96 -6.45 -10.61 4.38
N ARG A 97 -5.95 -11.38 5.34
CA ARG A 97 -4.55 -11.81 5.32
C ARG A 97 -4.44 -13.10 4.54
N GLN A 98 -3.58 -13.12 3.51
CA GLN A 98 -3.26 -14.34 2.79
C GLN A 98 -2.00 -14.97 3.34
N THR A 99 -2.10 -16.28 3.64
CA THR A 99 -0.94 -17.06 4.07
C THR A 99 -0.32 -17.70 2.84
N GLU A 100 0.95 -17.39 2.57
CA GLU A 100 1.72 -18.07 1.54
C GLU A 100 2.44 -19.28 2.12
N ARG A 101 2.52 -20.31 1.34
CA ARG A 101 3.27 -21.51 1.68
C ARG A 101 4.51 -21.62 0.82
#